data_cbe17a0b6e04946cf7a0e8f1c28744bd
#
_entry.id   cbe17a0b6e04946cf7a0e8f1c28744bd
#
_cell.length_a   1.000
_cell.length_b   1.000
_cell.length_c   1.000
_cell.angle_alpha   90.00
_cell.angle_beta   90.00
_cell.angle_gamma   90.00
#
_symmetry.space_group_name_H-M   'P 1'
#
loop_
_entity.id
_entity.type
_entity.pdbx_description
1 polymer ?
#
loop_
_entity_poly.entity_id
_entity_poly.type
_entity_poly.pdbx_seq_one_letter_code
_entity_poly.pdbx_strand_id
1 'polypeptide(L)'
;ELSEKLKPFSYRVLKDDCLDLPEKTFIKRLVTLTPDQKKLYLQMKNLALAQMDGKMMTTATVMTQLMRLQQITCGHFTADDGTIHDVDSNRLSELMTVLDEIEGKVVIWAHWQRDVHRIIQEILKKFGENSFVDYYGLTPMADRQKNIEKFQDLDSPVSFFVGTTQTGGYGIT
;
A
#
# COMPACT_ATOMS: atom_id res chain seq x y z
N GLU A 1 21.38 22.49 18.68
CA GLU A 1 21.41 23.98 18.59
C GLU A 1 20.03 24.59 18.32
N LEU A 2 19.29 24.22 17.25
CA LEU A 2 17.93 24.72 17.01
C LEU A 2 16.93 24.23 18.08
N SER A 3 17.03 22.95 18.45
CA SER A 3 16.17 22.34 19.48
C SER A 3 16.33 23.01 20.85
N GLU A 4 17.54 23.41 21.23
CA GLU A 4 17.81 24.10 22.49
C GLU A 4 17.21 25.51 22.51
N LYS A 5 17.27 26.23 21.39
CA LYS A 5 16.67 27.54 21.23
C LYS A 5 15.14 27.52 21.27
N LEU A 6 14.52 26.41 20.84
CA LEU A 6 13.08 26.24 20.84
C LEU A 6 12.51 25.75 22.18
N LYS A 7 13.32 25.11 23.03
CA LYS A 7 12.87 24.58 24.34
C LYS A 7 12.06 25.59 25.20
N PRO A 8 12.45 26.88 25.31
CA PRO A 8 11.69 27.82 26.13
C PRO A 8 10.28 28.16 25.60
N PHE A 9 10.03 27.92 24.31
CA PHE A 9 8.79 28.28 23.61
C PHE A 9 8.01 27.08 23.08
N SER A 10 8.50 25.84 23.31
CA SER A 10 7.87 24.63 22.81
C SER A 10 7.78 23.57 23.90
N TYR A 11 6.65 22.88 23.92
CA TYR A 11 6.46 21.68 24.72
C TYR A 11 6.50 20.47 23.77
N ARG A 12 7.40 19.51 24.04
CA ARG A 12 7.54 18.28 23.28
C ARG A 12 7.36 17.09 24.20
N VAL A 13 6.43 16.22 23.84
CA VAL A 13 6.18 14.93 24.52
C VAL A 13 6.39 13.83 23.51
N LEU A 14 7.18 12.83 23.84
CA LEU A 14 7.32 11.63 23.05
C LEU A 14 6.26 10.61 23.50
N LYS A 15 5.75 9.82 22.57
CA LYS A 15 4.80 8.74 22.89
C LYS A 15 5.40 7.76 23.88
N ASP A 16 6.68 7.45 23.74
CA ASP A 16 7.43 6.51 24.59
C ASP A 16 7.60 7.04 26.02
N ASP A 17 7.49 8.37 26.26
CA ASP A 17 7.57 8.97 27.60
C ASP A 17 6.22 9.00 28.33
N CYS A 18 5.11 8.85 27.60
CA CYS A 18 3.77 9.08 28.14
C CYS A 18 2.80 7.90 27.99
N LEU A 19 3.12 6.92 27.17
CA LEU A 19 2.25 5.79 26.88
C LEU A 19 3.02 4.49 27.09
N ASP A 20 2.45 3.59 27.87
CA ASP A 20 2.93 2.21 27.99
C ASP A 20 2.42 1.41 26.80
N LEU A 21 3.15 1.49 25.68
CA LEU A 21 2.82 0.81 24.44
C LEU A 21 3.77 -0.37 24.23
N PRO A 22 3.28 -1.48 23.68
CA PRO A 22 4.15 -2.60 23.31
C PRO A 22 5.16 -2.18 22.25
N GLU A 23 6.32 -2.84 22.23
CA GLU A 23 7.37 -2.59 21.24
C GLU A 23 6.87 -2.82 19.81
N LYS A 24 7.30 -1.94 18.90
CA LYS A 24 6.99 -2.07 17.47
C LYS A 24 7.83 -3.19 16.86
N THR A 25 7.18 -4.16 16.28
CA THR A 25 7.81 -5.24 15.54
C THR A 25 7.68 -5.01 14.04
N PHE A 26 8.81 -5.11 13.31
CA PHE A 26 8.84 -4.99 11.86
C PHE A 26 9.16 -6.35 11.24
N ILE A 27 8.22 -6.89 10.47
CA ILE A 27 8.36 -8.19 9.81
C ILE A 27 8.37 -7.97 8.30
N LYS A 28 9.37 -8.54 7.62
CA LYS A 28 9.45 -8.53 6.16
C LYS A 28 9.04 -9.89 5.60
N ARG A 29 8.02 -9.92 4.77
CA ARG A 29 7.60 -11.11 4.01
C ARG A 29 8.15 -10.99 2.59
N LEU A 30 8.98 -11.96 2.18
CA LEU A 30 9.54 -12.03 0.84
C LEU A 30 8.64 -12.88 -0.03
N VAL A 31 8.19 -12.31 -1.15
CA VAL A 31 7.29 -12.97 -2.10
C VAL A 31 8.01 -13.18 -3.42
N THR A 32 8.03 -14.42 -3.90
CA THR A 32 8.65 -14.78 -5.17
C THR A 32 7.76 -14.35 -6.33
N LEU A 33 8.33 -13.74 -7.35
CA LEU A 33 7.62 -13.42 -8.59
C LEU A 33 7.18 -14.72 -9.30
N THR A 34 6.00 -14.70 -9.88
CA THR A 34 5.57 -15.78 -10.78
C THR A 34 6.45 -15.82 -12.05
N PRO A 35 6.50 -16.96 -12.78
CA PRO A 35 7.26 -17.03 -14.03
C PRO A 35 6.89 -15.92 -15.03
N ASP A 36 5.60 -15.60 -15.15
CA ASP A 36 5.10 -14.57 -16.06
C ASP A 36 5.51 -13.16 -15.60
N GLN A 37 5.38 -12.85 -14.30
CA GLN A 37 5.90 -11.62 -13.75
C GLN A 37 7.40 -11.47 -13.99
N LYS A 38 8.17 -12.53 -13.75
CA LYS A 38 9.63 -12.52 -13.93
C LYS A 38 10.00 -12.26 -15.38
N LYS A 39 9.29 -12.90 -16.33
CA LYS A 39 9.48 -12.69 -17.77
C LYS A 39 9.21 -11.26 -18.16
N LEU A 40 8.05 -10.70 -17.80
CA LEU A 40 7.67 -9.31 -18.08
C LEU A 40 8.64 -8.31 -17.42
N TYR A 41 9.01 -8.56 -16.18
CA TYR A 41 9.95 -7.71 -15.45
C TYR A 41 11.31 -7.64 -16.16
N LEU A 42 11.85 -8.78 -16.60
CA LEU A 42 13.13 -8.85 -17.32
C LEU A 42 13.03 -8.18 -18.69
N GLN A 43 11.93 -8.37 -19.42
CA GLN A 43 11.71 -7.70 -20.70
C GLN A 43 11.68 -6.18 -20.54
N MET A 44 10.92 -5.67 -19.57
CA MET A 44 10.84 -4.23 -19.28
C MET A 44 12.19 -3.67 -18.82
N LYS A 45 12.91 -4.39 -17.95
CA LYS A 45 14.23 -4.00 -17.48
C LYS A 45 15.25 -3.93 -18.63
N ASN A 46 15.26 -4.92 -19.53
CA ASN A 46 16.18 -4.94 -20.66
C ASN A 46 15.84 -3.86 -21.67
N LEU A 47 14.58 -3.57 -21.93
CA LEU A 47 14.14 -2.45 -22.75
C LEU A 47 14.61 -1.12 -22.16
N ALA A 48 14.47 -0.93 -20.86
CA ALA A 48 14.96 0.23 -20.16
C ALA A 48 16.48 0.40 -20.31
N LEU A 49 17.26 -0.67 -20.13
CA LEU A 49 18.71 -0.65 -20.28
C LEU A 49 19.13 -0.36 -21.72
N ALA A 50 18.47 -0.97 -22.72
CA ALA A 50 18.74 -0.72 -24.13
C ALA A 50 18.48 0.75 -24.55
N GLN A 51 17.49 1.39 -23.96
CA GLN A 51 17.22 2.80 -24.16
C GLN A 51 18.26 3.72 -23.49
N MET A 52 18.90 3.27 -22.42
CA MET A 52 19.99 4.00 -21.75
C MET A 52 21.33 3.89 -22.52
N ASP A 53 21.53 2.78 -23.24
CA ASP A 53 22.77 2.49 -23.96
C ASP A 53 22.81 3.30 -25.26
N GLY A 54 23.26 4.56 -25.16
CA GLY A 54 23.51 5.46 -26.29
C GLY A 54 22.54 6.61 -26.51
N LYS A 55 21.54 6.83 -25.65
CA LYS A 55 20.64 7.99 -25.72
C LYS A 55 20.45 8.63 -24.35
N MET A 56 20.45 9.97 -24.32
CA MET A 56 20.03 10.71 -23.12
C MET A 56 18.55 10.42 -22.84
N MET A 57 18.28 9.68 -21.76
CA MET A 57 16.92 9.50 -21.26
C MET A 57 16.49 10.71 -20.44
N THR A 58 15.26 11.16 -20.66
CA THR A 58 14.67 12.18 -19.79
C THR A 58 14.32 11.55 -18.42
N THR A 59 14.37 12.35 -17.37
CA THR A 59 13.92 11.91 -16.02
C THR A 59 12.51 11.31 -16.05
N ALA A 60 11.61 11.90 -16.85
CA ALA A 60 10.25 11.40 -17.03
C ALA A 60 10.21 9.96 -17.58
N THR A 61 11.07 9.64 -18.56
CA THR A 61 11.14 8.28 -19.12
C THR A 61 11.64 7.27 -18.10
N VAL A 62 12.67 7.61 -17.31
CA VAL A 62 13.20 6.76 -16.25
C VAL A 62 12.12 6.49 -15.17
N MET A 63 11.41 7.55 -14.73
CA MET A 63 10.33 7.41 -13.75
C MET A 63 9.20 6.52 -14.26
N THR A 64 8.79 6.68 -15.51
CA THR A 64 7.75 5.83 -16.10
C THR A 64 8.16 4.36 -16.11
N GLN A 65 9.40 4.05 -16.45
CA GLN A 65 9.89 2.68 -16.46
C GLN A 65 9.96 2.08 -15.06
N LEU A 66 10.43 2.84 -14.06
CA LEU A 66 10.43 2.40 -12.67
C LEU A 66 9.01 2.12 -12.17
N MET A 67 8.05 2.99 -12.50
CA MET A 67 6.64 2.76 -12.17
C MET A 67 6.09 1.49 -12.82
N ARG A 68 6.40 1.21 -14.08
CA ARG A 68 5.99 -0.03 -14.76
C ARG A 68 6.60 -1.27 -14.14
N LEU A 69 7.88 -1.24 -13.79
CA LEU A 69 8.53 -2.35 -13.07
C LEU A 69 7.85 -2.60 -11.72
N GLN A 70 7.53 -1.54 -10.99
CA GLN A 70 6.79 -1.63 -9.73
C GLN A 70 5.38 -2.21 -9.93
N GLN A 71 4.64 -1.76 -10.93
CA GLN A 71 3.32 -2.31 -11.26
C GLN A 71 3.39 -3.81 -11.57
N ILE A 72 4.36 -4.25 -12.39
CA ILE A 72 4.55 -5.68 -12.70
C ILE A 72 4.75 -6.49 -11.41
N THR A 73 5.56 -6.00 -10.47
CA THR A 73 5.75 -6.69 -9.18
C THR A 73 4.49 -6.69 -8.32
N CYS A 74 3.57 -5.75 -8.54
CA CYS A 74 2.26 -5.72 -7.89
C CYS A 74 1.22 -6.63 -8.56
N GLY A 75 1.51 -7.19 -9.74
CA GLY A 75 0.61 -8.09 -10.46
C GLY A 75 -0.29 -7.40 -11.46
N HIS A 76 0.10 -6.25 -11.98
CA HIS A 76 -0.56 -5.56 -13.09
C HIS A 76 0.45 -4.67 -13.82
N PHE A 77 0.09 -4.20 -15.00
CA PHE A 77 0.80 -3.11 -15.68
C PHE A 77 -0.16 -2.31 -16.56
N THR A 78 0.22 -1.07 -16.84
CA THR A 78 -0.52 -0.19 -17.75
C THR A 78 0.22 -0.16 -19.08
N ALA A 79 -0.44 -0.52 -20.17
CA ALA A 79 0.08 -0.44 -21.52
C ALA A 79 0.12 1.01 -22.03
N ASP A 80 0.75 1.24 -23.18
CA ASP A 80 0.91 2.60 -23.74
C ASP A 80 -0.40 3.24 -24.18
N ASP A 81 -1.41 2.42 -24.49
CA ASP A 81 -2.77 2.86 -24.81
C ASP A 81 -3.64 3.15 -23.56
N GLY A 82 -3.06 3.03 -22.35
CA GLY A 82 -3.75 3.24 -21.09
C GLY A 82 -4.51 2.02 -20.58
N THR A 83 -4.54 0.90 -21.30
CA THR A 83 -5.19 -0.33 -20.82
C THR A 83 -4.42 -0.96 -19.66
N ILE A 84 -5.15 -1.48 -18.67
CA ILE A 84 -4.57 -2.16 -17.52
C ILE A 84 -4.69 -3.66 -17.72
N HIS A 85 -3.56 -4.35 -17.65
CA HIS A 85 -3.46 -5.80 -17.74
C HIS A 85 -3.11 -6.38 -16.38
N ASP A 86 -3.87 -7.39 -15.95
CA ASP A 86 -3.53 -8.14 -14.75
C ASP A 86 -2.51 -9.24 -15.07
N VAL A 87 -1.64 -9.49 -14.11
CA VAL A 87 -0.63 -10.56 -14.15
C VAL A 87 -0.75 -11.34 -12.85
N ASP A 88 -0.73 -12.65 -12.93
CA ASP A 88 -0.78 -13.49 -11.74
C ASP A 88 0.38 -13.16 -10.79
N SER A 89 0.05 -13.01 -9.51
CA SER A 89 1.01 -12.60 -8.49
C SER A 89 0.76 -13.33 -7.18
N ASN A 90 1.85 -13.80 -6.57
CA ASN A 90 1.80 -14.46 -5.26
C ASN A 90 1.59 -13.48 -4.09
N ARG A 91 1.66 -12.15 -4.33
CA ARG A 91 1.54 -11.13 -3.26
C ARG A 91 0.18 -11.13 -2.59
N LEU A 92 -0.89 -11.31 -3.39
CA LEU A 92 -2.23 -11.27 -2.84
C LEU A 92 -2.53 -12.51 -1.99
N SER A 93 -2.08 -13.69 -2.44
CA SER A 93 -2.19 -14.92 -1.64
C SER A 93 -1.38 -14.86 -0.35
N GLU A 94 -0.16 -14.33 -0.41
CA GLU A 94 0.65 -14.10 0.79
C GLU A 94 -0.01 -13.10 1.74
N LEU A 95 -0.59 -12.01 1.23
CA LEU A 95 -1.35 -11.08 2.06
C LEU A 95 -2.52 -11.80 2.78
N MET A 96 -3.29 -12.62 2.05
CA MET A 96 -4.39 -13.36 2.67
C MET A 96 -3.92 -14.34 3.74
N THR A 97 -2.74 -14.95 3.58
CA THR A 97 -2.11 -15.79 4.60
C THR A 97 -1.74 -14.96 5.83
N VAL A 98 -1.14 -13.80 5.64
CA VAL A 98 -0.80 -12.88 6.74
C VAL A 98 -2.05 -12.42 7.49
N LEU A 99 -3.15 -12.13 6.79
CA LEU A 99 -4.40 -11.72 7.42
C LEU A 99 -5.03 -12.84 8.26
N ASP A 100 -4.80 -14.10 7.92
CA ASP A 100 -5.23 -15.25 8.74
C ASP A 100 -4.41 -15.43 10.02
N GLU A 101 -3.16 -14.97 10.00
CA GLU A 101 -2.24 -15.09 11.15
C GLU A 101 -2.46 -13.98 12.20
N ILE A 102 -3.16 -12.90 11.84
CA ILE A 102 -3.29 -11.71 12.69
C ILE A 102 -4.65 -11.71 13.39
N GLU A 103 -4.61 -11.58 14.71
CA GLU A 103 -5.80 -11.29 15.52
C GLU A 103 -5.93 -9.77 15.71
N GLY A 104 -7.17 -9.26 15.57
CA GLY A 104 -7.48 -7.84 15.78
C GLY A 104 -7.60 -7.01 14.50
N LYS A 105 -7.43 -5.70 14.65
CA LYS A 105 -7.64 -4.74 13.55
C LYS A 105 -6.38 -4.52 12.74
N VAL A 106 -6.52 -4.52 11.41
CA VAL A 106 -5.41 -4.44 10.46
C VAL A 106 -5.60 -3.26 9.53
N VAL A 107 -4.55 -2.45 9.37
CA VAL A 107 -4.49 -1.39 8.36
C VAL A 107 -3.63 -1.88 7.20
N ILE A 108 -4.20 -1.87 5.99
CA ILE A 108 -3.55 -2.33 4.77
C ILE A 108 -3.32 -1.13 3.85
N TRP A 109 -2.07 -0.79 3.62
CA TRP A 109 -1.69 0.27 2.71
C TRP A 109 -1.25 -0.30 1.36
N ALA A 110 -1.91 0.11 0.29
CA ALA A 110 -1.50 -0.17 -1.08
C ALA A 110 -1.10 1.11 -1.81
N HIS A 111 -0.17 1.00 -2.75
CA HIS A 111 0.28 2.15 -3.54
C HIS A 111 -0.67 2.45 -4.71
N TRP A 112 -1.18 1.40 -5.36
CA TRP A 112 -2.02 1.52 -6.54
C TRP A 112 -3.50 1.29 -6.22
N GLN A 113 -4.38 2.09 -6.82
CA GLN A 113 -5.83 1.87 -6.69
C GLN A 113 -6.25 0.47 -7.16
N ARG A 114 -5.58 -0.06 -8.20
CA ARG A 114 -5.82 -1.42 -8.68
C ARG A 114 -5.56 -2.47 -7.60
N ASP A 115 -4.49 -2.31 -6.83
CA ASP A 115 -4.19 -3.21 -5.70
C ASP A 115 -5.26 -3.10 -4.61
N VAL A 116 -5.71 -1.88 -4.26
CA VAL A 116 -6.81 -1.68 -3.31
C VAL A 116 -8.05 -2.48 -3.73
N HIS A 117 -8.46 -2.36 -4.99
CA HIS A 117 -9.61 -3.10 -5.52
C HIS A 117 -9.44 -4.62 -5.40
N ARG A 118 -8.28 -5.16 -5.78
CA ARG A 118 -8.00 -6.60 -5.71
C ARG A 118 -7.99 -7.11 -4.27
N ILE A 119 -7.40 -6.34 -3.35
CA ILE A 119 -7.37 -6.65 -1.92
C ILE A 119 -8.79 -6.70 -1.36
N ILE A 120 -9.61 -5.67 -1.65
CA ILE A 120 -11.00 -5.60 -1.21
C ILE A 120 -11.79 -6.81 -1.73
N GLN A 121 -11.63 -7.18 -3.00
CA GLN A 121 -12.31 -8.33 -3.57
C GLN A 121 -11.97 -9.64 -2.86
N GLU A 122 -10.71 -9.85 -2.51
CA GLU A 122 -10.30 -11.08 -1.79
C GLU A 122 -10.75 -11.05 -0.32
N ILE A 123 -10.71 -9.89 0.35
CA ILE A 123 -11.24 -9.74 1.70
C ILE A 123 -12.75 -10.01 1.70
N LEU A 124 -13.49 -9.44 0.75
CA LEU A 124 -14.93 -9.67 0.60
C LEU A 124 -15.27 -11.15 0.45
N LYS A 125 -14.54 -11.87 -0.41
CA LYS A 125 -14.76 -13.31 -0.64
C LYS A 125 -14.49 -14.15 0.60
N LYS A 126 -13.46 -13.81 1.37
CA LYS A 126 -12.96 -14.63 2.47
C LYS A 126 -13.59 -14.29 3.81
N PHE A 127 -13.74 -12.99 4.10
CA PHE A 127 -14.15 -12.49 5.42
C PHE A 127 -15.54 -11.82 5.40
N GLY A 128 -16.11 -11.58 4.22
CA GLY A 128 -17.45 -11.02 4.05
C GLY A 128 -17.50 -9.50 4.01
N GLU A 129 -18.70 -8.98 3.71
CA GLU A 129 -18.95 -7.57 3.36
C GLU A 129 -18.73 -6.59 4.52
N ASN A 130 -19.01 -7.03 5.74
CA ASN A 130 -18.90 -6.17 6.93
C ASN A 130 -17.52 -6.20 7.59
N SER A 131 -16.56 -6.92 7.00
CA SER A 131 -15.22 -7.11 7.59
C SER A 131 -14.24 -5.97 7.32
N PHE A 132 -14.53 -5.09 6.36
CA PHE A 132 -13.60 -4.05 5.93
C PHE A 132 -14.26 -2.70 5.70
N VAL A 133 -13.42 -1.67 5.68
CA VAL A 133 -13.73 -0.35 5.12
C VAL A 133 -12.61 0.06 4.16
N ASP A 134 -12.96 0.91 3.21
CA ASP A 134 -12.02 1.44 2.23
C ASP A 134 -11.72 2.92 2.48
N TYR A 135 -10.47 3.34 2.15
CA TYR A 135 -10.05 4.72 2.28
C TYR A 135 -9.01 5.08 1.20
N TYR A 136 -9.48 5.46 0.02
CA TYR A 136 -8.62 5.81 -1.10
C TYR A 136 -9.29 6.86 -2.01
N GLY A 137 -8.71 7.16 -3.17
CA GLY A 137 -9.18 8.26 -4.03
C GLY A 137 -10.63 8.15 -4.49
N LEU A 138 -11.17 6.95 -4.66
CA LEU A 138 -12.57 6.73 -5.08
C LEU A 138 -13.55 6.64 -3.90
N THR A 139 -13.08 6.54 -2.66
CA THR A 139 -13.96 6.58 -1.49
C THR A 139 -14.61 7.96 -1.37
N PRO A 140 -15.96 8.04 -1.39
CA PRO A 140 -16.67 9.30 -1.29
C PRO A 140 -16.28 10.07 -0.02
N MET A 141 -16.15 11.39 -0.15
CA MET A 141 -15.74 12.25 0.97
C MET A 141 -16.66 12.12 2.19
N ALA A 142 -17.96 11.97 1.95
CA ALA A 142 -18.97 11.80 3.00
C ALA A 142 -18.84 10.49 3.79
N ASP A 143 -18.23 9.46 3.19
CA ASP A 143 -18.08 8.15 3.81
C ASP A 143 -16.75 7.98 4.54
N ARG A 144 -15.76 8.82 4.22
CA ARG A 144 -14.41 8.70 4.79
C ARG A 144 -14.39 8.75 6.31
N GLN A 145 -15.07 9.73 6.89
CA GLN A 145 -15.14 9.88 8.34
C GLN A 145 -15.88 8.70 8.99
N LYS A 146 -16.99 8.27 8.41
CA LYS A 146 -17.75 7.12 8.87
C LYS A 146 -16.93 5.82 8.81
N ASN A 147 -16.11 5.66 7.78
CA ASN A 147 -15.24 4.48 7.63
C ASN A 147 -14.16 4.45 8.70
N ILE A 148 -13.59 5.60 9.06
CA ILE A 148 -12.65 5.73 10.18
C ILE A 148 -13.34 5.33 11.49
N GLU A 149 -14.50 5.92 11.78
CA GLU A 149 -15.27 5.64 13.00
C GLU A 149 -15.64 4.16 13.12
N LYS A 150 -16.14 3.54 12.04
CA LYS A 150 -16.42 2.11 11.99
C LYS A 150 -15.18 1.24 12.26
N PHE A 151 -14.03 1.63 11.75
CA PHE A 151 -12.80 0.88 11.99
C PHE A 151 -12.28 1.07 13.41
N GLN A 152 -12.42 2.26 14.01
CA GLN A 152 -11.97 2.55 15.37
C GLN A 152 -12.88 1.97 16.44
N ASP A 153 -14.16 1.76 16.13
CA ASP A 153 -15.12 1.15 17.04
C ASP A 153 -14.75 -0.32 17.33
N LEU A 154 -14.44 -0.64 18.58
CA LEU A 154 -14.01 -1.97 19.00
C LEU A 154 -15.12 -3.03 18.89
N ASP A 155 -16.37 -2.61 18.96
CA ASP A 155 -17.55 -3.50 18.86
C ASP A 155 -17.97 -3.71 17.39
N SER A 156 -17.36 -3.00 16.47
CA SER A 156 -17.61 -3.13 15.04
C SER A 156 -17.04 -4.43 14.47
N PRO A 157 -17.75 -5.12 13.56
CA PRO A 157 -17.21 -6.29 12.85
C PRO A 157 -16.08 -5.95 11.87
N VAL A 158 -15.81 -4.66 11.65
CA VAL A 158 -14.78 -4.20 10.74
C VAL A 158 -13.39 -4.48 11.33
N SER A 159 -12.66 -5.39 10.70
CA SER A 159 -11.31 -5.78 11.06
C SER A 159 -10.25 -5.19 10.14
N PHE A 160 -10.61 -4.85 8.90
CA PHE A 160 -9.67 -4.41 7.88
C PHE A 160 -9.94 -2.98 7.43
N PHE A 161 -8.91 -2.15 7.46
CA PHE A 161 -8.91 -0.81 6.85
C PHE A 161 -7.99 -0.84 5.63
N VAL A 162 -8.56 -0.68 4.43
CA VAL A 162 -7.81 -0.80 3.17
C VAL A 162 -7.71 0.55 2.49
N GLY A 163 -6.52 1.06 2.29
CA GLY A 163 -6.36 2.38 1.71
C GLY A 163 -5.06 2.62 0.95
N THR A 164 -4.94 3.83 0.42
CA THR A 164 -3.70 4.32 -0.17
C THR A 164 -3.01 5.31 0.77
N THR A 165 -1.69 5.24 0.86
CA THR A 165 -0.90 6.17 1.67
C THR A 165 -1.07 7.62 1.24
N GLN A 166 -1.38 7.88 -0.04
CA GLN A 166 -1.64 9.22 -0.56
C GLN A 166 -2.90 9.85 0.03
N THR A 167 -3.94 9.04 0.27
CA THR A 167 -5.21 9.53 0.80
C THR A 167 -5.25 9.50 2.33
N GLY A 168 -4.70 8.45 2.94
CA GLY A 168 -4.81 8.19 4.38
C GLY A 168 -3.52 8.35 5.17
N GLY A 169 -2.40 8.75 4.54
CA GLY A 169 -1.11 8.85 5.22
C GLY A 169 -0.99 10.00 6.22
N TYR A 170 -1.96 10.91 6.25
CA TYR A 170 -2.00 12.05 7.16
C TYR A 170 -3.40 12.22 7.76
N GLY A 171 -3.45 12.56 9.06
CA GLY A 171 -4.68 12.98 9.71
C GLY A 171 -5.67 11.89 10.08
N ILE A 172 -5.28 10.63 10.02
CA ILE A 172 -6.05 9.52 10.59
C ILE A 172 -5.41 9.18 11.93
N THR A 173 -6.10 9.51 12.99
CA THR A 173 -5.69 9.22 14.38
C THR A 173 -6.71 8.33 15.05
#